data_9186994f214354978f5d17c01e1bbbd9
#
_entry.id   9186994f214354978f5d17c01e1bbbd9
#
_cell.length_a   1.000
_cell.length_b   1.000
_cell.length_c   1.000
_cell.angle_alpha   90.00
_cell.angle_beta   90.00
_cell.angle_gamma   90.00
#
_symmetry.space_group_name_H-M   'P 1'
#
loop_
_entity.id
_entity.type
_entity.pdbx_description
1 polymer ?
#
loop_
_entity_poly.entity_id
_entity_poly.type
_entity_poly.pdbx_seq_one_letter_code
_entity_poly.pdbx_strand_id
1 'polypeptide(L)'
;MVHNIFRNRDSVITISLITLQAILVVVLESVIISYHIALVSNCQLSPTGEGISMSDLIYHGLFMAAQLFQILLAIDALHQRNTAQLYALVLFGLLVIVYAAIQLEQHIILEDVGCGSDKWVPAIPGQFENLPEAKGYYESRMRPLEYTIIALIPAFFLTLSYFAWRLNKSFAWDNYRSFSADIRVRDALIAYSIFLTILKLDFYFVFSYAAQLIPSRSLGYDGSVPETVLVFVFSLFAVCLALYSVYKENKIALITFISGTSISLVYFFYRLARIAQKRDPDSDPYRFTRQFLLFTITIVIVLVIATIVVAIYCLRNMIRGIEVFSQKNTMPESIQNTAIDDESAYGMEAQNNAGTPKPPDSWRIDD
;
A
#
# COMPACT_ATOMS: atom_id res chain seq x y z
N MET A 1 -0.06 0.83 -25.66
CA MET A 1 0.93 1.92 -25.65
C MET A 1 1.61 1.97 -24.29
N VAL A 2 2.92 1.85 -24.27
CA VAL A 2 3.72 2.04 -23.05
C VAL A 2 3.87 3.56 -22.88
N HIS A 3 3.04 4.17 -22.04
CA HIS A 3 3.18 5.60 -21.74
C HIS A 3 4.51 5.82 -20.99
N ASN A 4 5.38 6.61 -21.59
CA ASN A 4 6.67 6.93 -20.97
C ASN A 4 6.42 7.87 -19.79
N ILE A 5 6.60 7.35 -18.54
CA ILE A 5 6.42 8.09 -17.27
C ILE A 5 7.26 9.37 -17.27
N PHE A 6 8.43 9.33 -17.93
CA PHE A 6 9.40 10.44 -17.99
C PHE A 6 8.98 11.61 -18.90
N ARG A 7 7.89 11.50 -19.66
CA ARG A 7 7.41 12.58 -20.54
C ARG A 7 6.72 13.71 -19.75
N ASN A 8 6.10 13.40 -18.60
CA ASN A 8 5.42 14.41 -17.77
C ASN A 8 6.32 14.81 -16.60
N ARG A 9 6.62 16.10 -16.48
CA ARG A 9 7.46 16.66 -15.43
C ARG A 9 6.92 16.36 -14.01
N ASP A 10 5.61 16.47 -13.81
CA ASP A 10 4.98 16.20 -12.52
C ASP A 10 5.06 14.71 -12.15
N SER A 11 5.00 13.80 -13.13
CA SER A 11 5.20 12.35 -12.90
C SER A 11 6.62 12.04 -12.44
N VAL A 12 7.61 12.66 -13.07
CA VAL A 12 9.03 12.47 -12.68
C VAL A 12 9.27 13.00 -11.27
N ILE A 13 8.76 14.19 -10.95
CA ILE A 13 8.90 14.77 -9.61
C ILE A 13 8.23 13.86 -8.57
N THR A 14 7.02 13.37 -8.83
CA THR A 14 6.27 12.49 -7.91
C THR A 14 7.05 11.21 -7.62
N ILE A 15 7.56 10.52 -8.66
CA ILE A 15 8.29 9.28 -8.45
C ILE A 15 9.62 9.52 -7.72
N SER A 16 10.30 10.63 -8.03
CA SER A 16 11.55 11.01 -7.37
C SER A 16 11.33 11.31 -5.88
N LEU A 17 10.26 12.01 -5.54
CA LEU A 17 9.90 12.31 -4.15
C LEU A 17 9.56 11.04 -3.36
N ILE A 18 8.76 10.13 -3.92
CA ILE A 18 8.42 8.86 -3.27
C ILE A 18 9.66 8.00 -3.08
N THR A 19 10.53 7.92 -4.09
CA THR A 19 11.76 7.16 -4.00
C THR A 19 12.71 7.76 -2.96
N LEU A 20 12.83 9.09 -2.91
CA LEU A 20 13.62 9.78 -1.90
C LEU A 20 13.08 9.52 -0.48
N GLN A 21 11.75 9.64 -0.29
CA GLN A 21 11.10 9.29 0.98
C GLN A 21 11.43 7.86 1.40
N ALA A 22 11.28 6.90 0.48
CA ALA A 22 11.53 5.50 0.76
C ALA A 22 12.98 5.24 1.16
N ILE A 23 13.95 5.82 0.46
CA ILE A 23 15.38 5.68 0.80
C ILE A 23 15.65 6.25 2.19
N LEU A 24 15.17 7.46 2.49
CA LEU A 24 15.39 8.11 3.78
C LEU A 24 14.78 7.28 4.92
N VAL A 25 13.52 6.85 4.77
CA VAL A 25 12.84 6.05 5.79
C VAL A 25 13.52 4.70 5.99
N VAL A 26 13.86 3.97 4.91
CA VAL A 26 14.52 2.66 5.02
C VAL A 26 15.89 2.77 5.68
N VAL A 27 16.66 3.82 5.39
CA VAL A 27 17.96 4.05 6.04
C VAL A 27 17.78 4.33 7.54
N LEU A 28 16.86 5.23 7.91
CA LEU A 28 16.61 5.55 9.32
C LEU A 28 16.11 4.32 10.09
N GLU A 29 15.16 3.58 9.54
CA GLU A 29 14.63 2.34 10.11
C GLU A 29 15.72 1.26 10.28
N SER A 30 16.59 1.11 9.30
CA SER A 30 17.70 0.16 9.39
C SER A 30 18.68 0.50 10.53
N VAL A 31 18.91 1.78 10.78
CA VAL A 31 19.74 2.24 11.90
C VAL A 31 19.03 1.98 13.24
N ILE A 32 17.74 2.27 13.34
CA ILE A 32 16.93 1.98 14.54
C ILE A 32 16.96 0.49 14.85
N ILE A 33 16.70 -0.37 13.86
CA ILE A 33 16.76 -1.84 14.00
C ILE A 33 18.15 -2.28 14.50
N SER A 34 19.22 -1.68 13.98
CA SER A 34 20.58 -2.03 14.41
C SER A 34 20.81 -1.71 15.89
N TYR A 35 20.35 -0.56 16.36
CA TYR A 35 20.40 -0.20 17.79
C TYR A 35 19.48 -1.07 18.64
N HIS A 36 18.27 -1.41 18.15
CA HIS A 36 17.36 -2.31 18.82
C HIS A 36 17.97 -3.70 19.02
N ILE A 37 18.55 -4.30 17.98
CA ILE A 37 19.23 -5.60 18.06
C ILE A 37 20.41 -5.52 19.03
N ALA A 38 21.18 -4.45 19.02
CA ALA A 38 22.29 -4.24 19.94
C ALA A 38 21.82 -4.12 21.40
N LEU A 39 20.71 -3.42 21.67
CA LEU A 39 20.11 -3.36 23.01
C LEU A 39 19.64 -4.74 23.46
N VAL A 40 18.87 -5.45 22.63
CA VAL A 40 18.30 -6.76 22.96
C VAL A 40 19.37 -7.82 23.16
N SER A 41 20.49 -7.79 22.43
CA SER A 41 21.61 -8.73 22.57
C SER A 41 22.30 -8.62 23.92
N ASN A 42 22.14 -7.51 24.64
CA ASN A 42 22.65 -7.29 26.00
C ASN A 42 21.66 -7.73 27.10
N CYS A 43 20.50 -8.30 26.75
CA CYS A 43 19.46 -8.71 27.71
C CYS A 43 19.25 -10.21 27.67
N GLN A 44 18.95 -10.82 28.84
CA GLN A 44 18.35 -12.15 28.88
C GLN A 44 16.83 -11.98 28.76
N LEU A 45 16.30 -12.18 27.57
CA LEU A 45 14.88 -12.04 27.31
C LEU A 45 14.10 -13.19 28.00
N SER A 46 12.99 -12.85 28.64
CA SER A 46 11.93 -13.79 28.94
C SER A 46 11.22 -14.23 27.65
N PRO A 47 10.48 -15.35 27.62
CA PRO A 47 9.68 -15.72 26.44
C PRO A 47 8.74 -14.59 25.97
N THR A 48 8.17 -13.82 26.90
CA THR A 48 7.35 -12.64 26.63
C THR A 48 8.19 -11.51 26.00
N GLY A 49 9.38 -11.22 26.54
CA GLY A 49 10.32 -10.24 26.01
C GLY A 49 10.78 -10.59 24.60
N GLU A 50 11.03 -11.87 24.31
CA GLU A 50 11.35 -12.34 22.96
C GLU A 50 10.20 -12.10 21.99
N GLY A 51 8.95 -12.39 22.39
CA GLY A 51 7.77 -12.13 21.59
C GLY A 51 7.55 -10.65 21.31
N ILE A 52 7.82 -9.76 22.29
CA ILE A 52 7.72 -8.30 22.12
C ILE A 52 8.79 -7.81 21.14
N SER A 53 10.05 -8.23 21.31
CA SER A 53 11.16 -7.85 20.43
C SER A 53 10.92 -8.31 18.99
N MET A 54 10.45 -9.57 18.81
CA MET A 54 10.09 -10.07 17.48
C MET A 54 8.94 -9.30 16.85
N SER A 55 7.96 -8.87 17.64
CA SER A 55 6.85 -8.03 17.15
C SER A 55 7.35 -6.70 16.61
N ASP A 56 8.23 -6.04 17.35
CA ASP A 56 8.79 -4.76 16.98
C ASP A 56 9.60 -4.85 15.68
N LEU A 57 10.46 -5.85 15.55
CA LEU A 57 11.21 -6.10 14.31
C LEU A 57 10.29 -6.33 13.10
N ILE A 58 9.17 -7.03 13.28
CA ILE A 58 8.17 -7.23 12.22
C ILE A 58 7.51 -5.91 11.86
N TYR A 59 7.19 -5.05 12.83
CA TYR A 59 6.58 -3.73 12.56
C TYR A 59 7.52 -2.83 11.79
N HIS A 60 8.80 -2.76 12.13
CA HIS A 60 9.83 -2.07 11.35
C HIS A 60 9.95 -2.64 9.93
N GLY A 61 9.95 -3.97 9.80
CA GLY A 61 9.98 -4.66 8.50
C GLY A 61 8.76 -4.34 7.63
N LEU A 62 7.56 -4.34 8.20
CA LEU A 62 6.33 -3.96 7.51
C LEU A 62 6.31 -2.49 7.11
N PHE A 63 6.90 -1.62 7.92
CA PHE A 63 7.01 -0.20 7.60
C PHE A 63 7.95 0.06 6.42
N MET A 64 9.08 -0.65 6.35
CA MET A 64 9.96 -0.63 5.18
C MET A 64 9.26 -1.23 3.95
N ALA A 65 8.51 -2.33 4.10
CA ALA A 65 7.71 -2.91 3.03
C ALA A 65 6.62 -1.95 2.53
N ALA A 66 6.02 -1.12 3.41
CA ALA A 66 5.08 -0.06 3.04
C ALA A 66 5.71 0.95 2.07
N GLN A 67 6.98 1.35 2.29
CA GLN A 67 7.68 2.27 1.40
C GLN A 67 7.89 1.66 0.00
N LEU A 68 8.24 0.39 -0.07
CA LEU A 68 8.38 -0.33 -1.35
C LEU A 68 7.02 -0.46 -2.05
N PHE A 69 5.98 -0.81 -1.32
CA PHE A 69 4.63 -0.90 -1.86
C PHE A 69 4.14 0.46 -2.38
N GLN A 70 4.44 1.55 -1.70
CA GLN A 70 4.11 2.91 -2.12
C GLN A 70 4.79 3.28 -3.46
N ILE A 71 6.05 2.89 -3.65
CA ILE A 71 6.76 3.06 -4.93
C ILE A 71 6.06 2.27 -6.04
N LEU A 72 5.75 0.99 -5.81
CA LEU A 72 5.09 0.13 -6.80
C LEU A 72 3.71 0.68 -7.19
N LEU A 73 2.93 1.13 -6.20
CA LEU A 73 1.62 1.74 -6.42
C LEU A 73 1.74 3.04 -7.23
N ALA A 74 2.75 3.86 -6.96
CA ALA A 74 3.01 5.10 -7.69
C ALA A 74 3.44 4.83 -9.14
N ILE A 75 4.36 3.89 -9.38
CA ILE A 75 4.79 3.50 -10.73
C ILE A 75 3.57 3.05 -11.55
N ASP A 76 2.74 2.21 -10.97
CA ASP A 76 1.56 1.68 -11.65
C ASP A 76 0.50 2.77 -11.91
N ALA A 77 0.26 3.68 -10.94
CA ALA A 77 -0.64 4.82 -11.10
C ALA A 77 -0.19 5.75 -12.24
N LEU A 78 1.11 6.04 -12.31
CA LEU A 78 1.69 6.94 -13.32
C LEU A 78 1.76 6.28 -14.69
N HIS A 79 2.09 4.98 -14.75
CA HIS A 79 2.16 4.22 -15.99
C HIS A 79 0.79 4.06 -16.66
N GLN A 80 -0.22 3.72 -15.89
CA GLN A 80 -1.59 3.54 -16.38
C GLN A 80 -2.38 4.85 -16.45
N ARG A 81 -1.83 5.98 -15.97
CA ARG A 81 -2.56 7.25 -15.79
C ARG A 81 -3.89 7.07 -15.06
N ASN A 82 -3.85 6.22 -14.03
CA ASN A 82 -5.04 5.79 -13.33
C ASN A 82 -5.32 6.69 -12.13
N THR A 83 -6.40 7.48 -12.23
CA THR A 83 -6.85 8.38 -11.17
C THR A 83 -7.22 7.63 -9.88
N ALA A 84 -7.83 6.44 -9.96
CA ALA A 84 -8.20 5.66 -8.78
C ALA A 84 -6.97 5.22 -7.97
N GLN A 85 -5.89 4.79 -8.65
CA GLN A 85 -4.63 4.44 -8.00
C GLN A 85 -3.93 5.66 -7.39
N LEU A 86 -4.08 6.84 -8.00
CA LEU A 86 -3.54 8.07 -7.45
C LEU A 86 -4.22 8.45 -6.13
N TYR A 87 -5.55 8.30 -6.04
CA TYR A 87 -6.27 8.47 -4.76
C TYR A 87 -5.89 7.40 -3.74
N ALA A 88 -5.72 6.15 -4.17
CA ALA A 88 -5.25 5.08 -3.30
C ALA A 88 -3.85 5.36 -2.75
N LEU A 89 -2.95 5.92 -3.55
CA LEU A 89 -1.61 6.34 -3.14
C LEU A 89 -1.66 7.41 -2.02
N VAL A 90 -2.55 8.40 -2.15
CA VAL A 90 -2.74 9.44 -1.12
C VAL A 90 -3.33 8.83 0.15
N LEU A 91 -4.37 7.98 0.02
CA LEU A 91 -4.97 7.29 1.16
C LEU A 91 -3.93 6.41 1.88
N PHE A 92 -3.14 5.66 1.13
CA PHE A 92 -2.08 4.82 1.68
C PHE A 92 -1.04 5.66 2.44
N GLY A 93 -0.62 6.80 1.88
CA GLY A 93 0.28 7.74 2.56
C GLY A 93 -0.28 8.26 3.89
N LEU A 94 -1.58 8.53 3.97
CA LEU A 94 -2.24 8.90 5.23
C LEU A 94 -2.18 7.76 6.27
N LEU A 95 -2.43 6.52 5.85
CA LEU A 95 -2.35 5.35 6.72
C LEU A 95 -0.92 5.09 7.21
N VAL A 96 0.09 5.39 6.41
CA VAL A 96 1.51 5.29 6.80
C VAL A 96 1.85 6.30 7.91
N ILE A 97 1.25 7.51 7.91
CA ILE A 97 1.43 8.48 9.00
C ILE A 97 0.90 7.90 10.33
N VAL A 98 -0.31 7.33 10.30
CA VAL A 98 -0.91 6.72 11.50
C VAL A 98 -0.07 5.52 11.98
N TYR A 99 0.41 4.72 11.03
CA TYR A 99 1.29 3.59 11.33
C TYR A 99 2.57 4.03 12.06
N ALA A 100 3.24 5.08 11.57
CA ALA A 100 4.46 5.62 12.18
C ALA A 100 4.22 6.08 13.64
N ALA A 101 3.06 6.70 13.91
CA ALA A 101 2.71 7.13 15.27
C ALA A 101 2.51 5.94 16.23
N ILE A 102 1.82 4.88 15.78
CA ILE A 102 1.63 3.66 16.56
C ILE A 102 2.97 2.94 16.78
N GLN A 103 3.85 2.93 15.78
CA GLN A 103 5.16 2.30 15.86
C GLN A 103 6.03 2.94 16.95
N LEU A 104 6.07 4.27 17.05
CA LEU A 104 6.78 4.95 18.13
C LEU A 104 6.27 4.51 19.50
N GLU A 105 4.96 4.47 19.71
CA GLU A 105 4.37 4.05 20.99
C GLU A 105 4.73 2.60 21.34
N GLN A 106 4.73 1.70 20.34
CA GLN A 106 5.09 0.30 20.53
C GLN A 106 6.58 0.12 20.87
N HIS A 107 7.45 0.90 20.24
CA HIS A 107 8.87 0.85 20.52
C HIS A 107 9.19 1.32 21.94
N ILE A 108 8.49 2.33 22.45
CA ILE A 108 8.58 2.76 23.86
C ILE A 108 8.20 1.63 24.82
N ILE A 109 7.09 0.93 24.53
CA ILE A 109 6.63 -0.21 25.33
C ILE A 109 7.69 -1.32 25.36
N LEU A 110 8.31 -1.59 24.22
CA LEU A 110 9.36 -2.60 24.12
C LEU A 110 10.57 -2.26 25.00
N GLU A 111 11.07 -1.03 24.89
CA GLU A 111 12.20 -0.57 25.68
C GLU A 111 11.94 -0.69 27.19
N ASP A 112 10.68 -0.47 27.62
CA ASP A 112 10.30 -0.53 29.01
C ASP A 112 10.15 -1.96 29.53
N VAL A 113 9.65 -2.88 28.73
CA VAL A 113 9.24 -4.21 29.16
C VAL A 113 10.15 -5.33 28.60
N GLY A 114 10.74 -5.11 27.43
CA GLY A 114 11.42 -6.18 26.67
C GLY A 114 12.61 -6.80 27.39
N CYS A 115 13.48 -6.00 27.99
CA CYS A 115 14.72 -6.48 28.62
C CYS A 115 14.55 -7.00 30.07
N GLY A 116 13.38 -6.86 30.72
CA GLY A 116 13.18 -7.25 32.10
C GLY A 116 14.11 -6.53 33.08
N SER A 117 13.75 -6.49 34.36
CA SER A 117 14.53 -5.75 35.38
C SER A 117 15.76 -6.48 35.93
N ASP A 118 15.87 -7.80 35.77
CA ASP A 118 16.66 -8.58 36.69
C ASP A 118 17.91 -9.30 36.13
N LYS A 119 18.12 -9.31 34.83
CA LYS A 119 19.23 -10.06 34.22
C LYS A 119 19.90 -9.31 33.08
N TRP A 120 20.78 -8.41 33.43
CA TRP A 120 21.70 -7.79 32.50
C TRP A 120 22.90 -8.69 32.24
N VAL A 121 23.16 -9.04 31.00
CA VAL A 121 24.35 -9.73 30.53
C VAL A 121 24.97 -8.90 29.42
N PRO A 122 26.08 -8.21 29.70
CA PRO A 122 26.71 -7.37 28.66
C PRO A 122 27.23 -8.25 27.51
N ALA A 123 26.86 -7.91 26.28
CA ALA A 123 27.38 -8.58 25.09
C ALA A 123 28.89 -8.36 24.92
N ILE A 124 29.36 -7.16 25.33
CA ILE A 124 30.78 -6.80 25.34
C ILE A 124 31.15 -6.42 26.78
N PRO A 125 32.01 -7.20 27.45
CA PRO A 125 32.44 -6.90 28.80
C PRO A 125 33.07 -5.49 28.90
N GLY A 126 32.60 -4.70 29.88
CA GLY A 126 33.11 -3.36 30.12
C GLY A 126 32.55 -2.22 29.27
N GLN A 127 31.60 -2.48 28.39
CA GLN A 127 30.94 -1.44 27.61
C GLN A 127 29.91 -0.65 28.42
N PHE A 128 29.11 -1.35 29.23
CA PHE A 128 28.12 -0.77 30.14
C PHE A 128 28.18 -1.49 31.49
N GLU A 129 27.96 -0.76 32.57
CA GLU A 129 27.98 -1.35 33.93
C GLU A 129 26.65 -2.00 34.33
N ASN A 130 25.54 -1.45 33.79
CA ASN A 130 24.19 -1.90 34.11
C ASN A 130 23.18 -1.65 33.01
N LEU A 131 22.00 -2.27 33.10
CA LEU A 131 20.92 -2.16 32.15
C LEU A 131 20.41 -0.72 31.96
N PRO A 132 20.19 0.11 33.00
CA PRO A 132 19.76 1.48 32.83
C PRO A 132 20.74 2.35 32.02
N GLU A 133 22.04 2.15 32.17
CA GLU A 133 23.05 2.86 31.40
C GLU A 133 23.01 2.49 29.91
N ALA A 134 22.94 1.19 29.60
CA ALA A 134 22.81 0.71 28.24
C ALA A 134 21.51 1.20 27.60
N LYS A 135 20.37 1.09 28.32
CA LYS A 135 19.07 1.57 27.87
C LYS A 135 19.14 3.07 27.55
N GLY A 136 19.63 3.91 28.46
CA GLY A 136 19.78 5.36 28.23
C GLY A 136 20.68 5.69 27.04
N TYR A 137 21.74 4.92 26.80
CA TYR A 137 22.61 5.08 25.64
C TYR A 137 21.86 4.80 24.33
N TYR A 138 21.15 3.70 24.22
CA TYR A 138 20.43 3.32 22.99
C TYR A 138 19.21 4.21 22.77
N GLU A 139 18.42 4.51 23.80
CA GLU A 139 17.29 5.44 23.72
C GLU A 139 17.71 6.81 23.19
N SER A 140 18.80 7.39 23.72
CA SER A 140 19.29 8.69 23.28
C SER A 140 19.68 8.74 21.78
N ARG A 141 19.94 7.56 21.18
CA ARG A 141 20.29 7.43 19.75
C ARG A 141 19.09 7.13 18.88
N MET A 142 18.15 6.29 19.35
CA MET A 142 16.96 5.88 18.59
C MET A 142 15.90 6.97 18.55
N ARG A 143 15.59 7.64 19.66
CA ARG A 143 14.55 8.67 19.75
C ARG A 143 14.66 9.81 18.72
N PRO A 144 15.82 10.43 18.50
CA PRO A 144 15.94 11.47 17.49
C PRO A 144 15.63 10.96 16.06
N LEU A 145 15.96 9.69 15.75
CA LEU A 145 15.69 9.07 14.45
C LEU A 145 14.20 8.84 14.27
N GLU A 146 13.52 8.32 15.29
CA GLU A 146 12.06 8.10 15.29
C GLU A 146 11.29 9.43 15.13
N TYR A 147 11.65 10.47 15.90
CA TYR A 147 11.04 11.79 15.73
C TYR A 147 11.31 12.38 14.34
N THR A 148 12.47 12.10 13.77
CA THR A 148 12.78 12.52 12.39
C THR A 148 11.85 11.83 11.40
N ILE A 149 11.60 10.53 11.55
CA ILE A 149 10.65 9.78 10.70
C ILE A 149 9.23 10.36 10.82
N ILE A 150 8.76 10.59 12.06
CA ILE A 150 7.43 11.14 12.32
C ILE A 150 7.24 12.55 11.73
N ALA A 151 8.28 13.36 11.69
CA ALA A 151 8.22 14.68 11.06
C ALA A 151 8.33 14.60 9.52
N LEU A 152 9.17 13.70 9.02
CA LEU A 152 9.48 13.55 7.60
C LEU A 152 8.28 13.02 6.80
N ILE A 153 7.58 11.99 7.31
CA ILE A 153 6.48 11.35 6.57
C ILE A 153 5.32 12.31 6.30
N PRO A 154 4.79 13.08 7.27
CA PRO A 154 3.76 14.09 6.98
C PRO A 154 4.22 15.17 6.00
N ALA A 155 5.49 15.59 6.05
CA ALA A 155 6.04 16.58 5.12
C ALA A 155 6.03 16.05 3.67
N PHE A 156 6.48 14.81 3.47
CA PHE A 156 6.37 14.15 2.16
C PHE A 156 4.93 13.91 1.73
N PHE A 157 4.06 13.50 2.65
CA PHE A 157 2.64 13.29 2.38
C PHE A 157 1.96 14.55 1.83
N LEU A 158 2.18 15.72 2.46
CA LEU A 158 1.61 16.98 2.00
C LEU A 158 2.13 17.34 0.60
N THR A 159 3.42 17.16 0.36
CA THR A 159 4.04 17.42 -0.94
C THR A 159 3.51 16.48 -2.02
N LEU A 160 3.42 15.19 -1.72
CA LEU A 160 2.87 14.16 -2.62
C LEU A 160 1.39 14.38 -2.91
N SER A 161 0.60 14.79 -1.91
CA SER A 161 -0.82 15.12 -2.08
C SER A 161 -1.02 16.29 -3.04
N TYR A 162 -0.15 17.31 -2.98
CA TYR A 162 -0.16 18.43 -3.92
C TYR A 162 0.12 17.97 -5.35
N PHE A 163 1.16 17.16 -5.57
CA PHE A 163 1.48 16.64 -6.90
C PHE A 163 0.43 15.64 -7.40
N ALA A 164 -0.15 14.83 -6.53
CA ALA A 164 -1.26 13.95 -6.86
C ALA A 164 -2.50 14.73 -7.34
N TRP A 165 -2.81 15.85 -6.70
CA TRP A 165 -3.89 16.74 -7.14
C TRP A 165 -3.62 17.34 -8.54
N ARG A 166 -2.38 17.76 -8.82
CA ARG A 166 -1.99 18.26 -10.14
C ARG A 166 -2.09 17.17 -11.22
N LEU A 167 -1.56 15.99 -10.92
CA LEU A 167 -1.60 14.83 -11.80
C LEU A 167 -3.03 14.37 -12.08
N ASN A 168 -3.90 14.41 -11.07
CA ASN A 168 -5.31 14.07 -11.25
C ASN A 168 -5.98 14.95 -12.32
N LYS A 169 -5.70 16.24 -12.34
CA LYS A 169 -6.22 17.15 -13.39
C LYS A 169 -5.70 16.78 -14.77
N SER A 170 -4.42 16.43 -14.88
CA SER A 170 -3.80 15.98 -16.13
C SER A 170 -4.39 14.65 -16.60
N PHE A 171 -4.53 13.67 -15.70
CA PHE A 171 -5.10 12.36 -16.03
C PHE A 171 -6.58 12.42 -16.38
N ALA A 172 -7.36 13.26 -15.71
CA ALA A 172 -8.76 13.45 -16.03
C ALA A 172 -8.95 13.95 -17.48
N TRP A 173 -8.08 14.85 -17.93
CA TRP A 173 -8.10 15.35 -19.31
C TRP A 173 -7.71 14.26 -20.32
N ASP A 174 -6.63 13.51 -20.05
CA ASP A 174 -6.18 12.42 -20.92
C ASP A 174 -7.23 11.30 -21.01
N ASN A 175 -7.85 10.96 -19.88
CA ASN A 175 -8.91 9.97 -19.82
C ASN A 175 -10.15 10.41 -20.59
N TYR A 176 -10.55 11.69 -20.49
CA TYR A 176 -11.67 12.22 -21.26
C TYR A 176 -11.44 12.08 -22.78
N ARG A 177 -10.21 12.27 -23.22
CA ARG A 177 -9.84 12.18 -24.63
C ARG A 177 -9.73 10.75 -25.16
N SER A 178 -9.37 9.79 -24.30
CA SER A 178 -9.06 8.40 -24.69
C SER A 178 -10.21 7.41 -24.45
N PHE A 179 -11.27 7.81 -23.72
CA PHE A 179 -12.39 6.92 -23.44
C PHE A 179 -13.32 6.72 -24.64
N SER A 180 -13.89 5.50 -24.72
CA SER A 180 -14.96 5.14 -25.66
C SER A 180 -16.12 6.16 -25.59
N ALA A 181 -16.74 6.42 -26.74
CA ALA A 181 -17.94 7.24 -26.83
C ALA A 181 -19.13 6.65 -26.06
N ASP A 182 -19.12 5.34 -25.75
CA ASP A 182 -20.16 4.69 -24.94
C ASP A 182 -19.89 4.91 -23.45
N ILE A 183 -20.78 5.68 -22.82
CA ILE A 183 -20.74 6.01 -21.40
C ILE A 183 -20.77 4.73 -20.52
N ARG A 184 -21.49 3.67 -20.95
CA ARG A 184 -21.61 2.43 -20.20
C ARG A 184 -20.28 1.67 -20.11
N VAL A 185 -19.56 1.61 -21.21
CA VAL A 185 -18.24 0.97 -21.28
C VAL A 185 -17.23 1.76 -20.44
N ARG A 186 -17.29 3.09 -20.50
CA ARG A 186 -16.46 3.95 -19.67
C ARG A 186 -16.67 3.73 -18.18
N ASP A 187 -17.93 3.69 -17.74
CA ASP A 187 -18.26 3.48 -16.32
C ASP A 187 -17.84 2.08 -15.85
N ALA A 188 -17.95 1.06 -16.72
CA ALA A 188 -17.45 -0.28 -16.43
C ALA A 188 -15.92 -0.32 -16.29
N LEU A 189 -15.17 0.36 -17.17
CA LEU A 189 -13.71 0.50 -17.09
C LEU A 189 -13.27 1.16 -15.78
N ILE A 190 -13.95 2.23 -15.37
CA ILE A 190 -13.68 2.91 -14.10
C ILE A 190 -13.91 1.95 -12.93
N ALA A 191 -15.01 1.18 -12.93
CA ALA A 191 -15.31 0.21 -11.89
C ALA A 191 -14.24 -0.89 -11.79
N TYR A 192 -13.79 -1.44 -12.91
CA TYR A 192 -12.68 -2.41 -12.93
C TYR A 192 -11.37 -1.82 -12.43
N SER A 193 -11.09 -0.57 -12.81
CA SER A 193 -9.91 0.14 -12.35
C SER A 193 -9.91 0.34 -10.84
N ILE A 194 -11.05 0.74 -10.26
CA ILE A 194 -11.24 0.87 -8.80
C ILE A 194 -11.09 -0.50 -8.14
N PHE A 195 -11.74 -1.54 -8.69
CA PHE A 195 -11.66 -2.90 -8.15
C PHE A 195 -10.22 -3.41 -8.06
N LEU A 196 -9.47 -3.32 -9.15
CA LEU A 196 -8.07 -3.73 -9.18
C LEU A 196 -7.18 -2.90 -8.25
N THR A 197 -7.52 -1.63 -8.06
CA THR A 197 -6.80 -0.74 -7.14
C THR A 197 -7.01 -1.16 -5.68
N ILE A 198 -8.27 -1.39 -5.28
CA ILE A 198 -8.59 -1.81 -3.91
C ILE A 198 -7.99 -3.20 -3.65
N LEU A 199 -8.04 -4.12 -4.61
CA LEU A 199 -7.46 -5.45 -4.49
C LEU A 199 -5.95 -5.44 -4.18
N LYS A 200 -5.20 -4.47 -4.70
CA LYS A 200 -3.77 -4.27 -4.36
C LYS A 200 -3.60 -3.83 -2.91
N LEU A 201 -4.45 -2.92 -2.43
CA LEU A 201 -4.46 -2.50 -1.04
C LEU A 201 -4.85 -3.66 -0.11
N ASP A 202 -5.91 -4.41 -0.45
CA ASP A 202 -6.32 -5.62 0.29
C ASP A 202 -5.16 -6.58 0.47
N PHE A 203 -4.44 -6.88 -0.62
CA PHE A 203 -3.30 -7.79 -0.57
C PHE A 203 -2.22 -7.31 0.41
N TYR A 204 -1.86 -6.02 0.37
CA TYR A 204 -0.86 -5.45 1.28
C TYR A 204 -1.31 -5.52 2.74
N PHE A 205 -2.54 -5.11 3.05
CA PHE A 205 -3.01 -5.05 4.43
C PHE A 205 -3.33 -6.43 5.01
N VAL A 206 -3.84 -7.38 4.21
CA VAL A 206 -4.01 -8.78 4.65
C VAL A 206 -2.66 -9.46 4.87
N PHE A 207 -1.67 -9.21 4.00
CA PHE A 207 -0.29 -9.65 4.22
C PHE A 207 0.29 -9.06 5.51
N SER A 208 0.11 -7.76 5.75
CA SER A 208 0.56 -7.10 6.98
C SER A 208 -0.10 -7.71 8.23
N TYR A 209 -1.40 -7.96 8.18
CA TYR A 209 -2.12 -8.62 9.28
C TYR A 209 -1.57 -10.03 9.53
N ALA A 210 -1.37 -10.83 8.48
CA ALA A 210 -0.83 -12.17 8.60
C ALA A 210 0.59 -12.16 9.23
N ALA A 211 1.46 -11.25 8.79
CA ALA A 211 2.81 -11.11 9.35
C ALA A 211 2.80 -10.71 10.84
N GLN A 212 1.88 -9.83 11.25
CA GLN A 212 1.73 -9.39 12.64
C GLN A 212 1.22 -10.49 13.58
N LEU A 213 0.64 -11.57 13.07
CA LEU A 213 0.24 -12.71 13.89
C LEU A 213 1.42 -13.62 14.28
N ILE A 214 2.53 -13.61 13.54
CA ILE A 214 3.66 -14.52 13.73
C ILE A 214 4.21 -14.46 15.18
N PRO A 215 4.52 -13.28 15.76
CA PRO A 215 5.11 -13.20 17.10
C PRO A 215 4.10 -13.52 18.20
N SER A 216 2.81 -13.55 17.92
CA SER A 216 1.78 -13.90 18.90
C SER A 216 1.96 -15.31 19.49
N ARG A 217 2.72 -16.19 18.80
CA ARG A 217 3.08 -17.51 19.32
C ARG A 217 3.91 -17.42 20.59
N SER A 218 4.96 -16.61 20.58
CA SER A 218 5.82 -16.40 21.76
C SER A 218 5.09 -15.64 22.87
N LEU A 219 3.97 -14.98 22.55
CA LEU A 219 3.10 -14.30 23.50
C LEU A 219 1.95 -15.18 24.04
N GLY A 220 1.94 -16.49 23.72
CA GLY A 220 0.96 -17.44 24.25
C GLY A 220 -0.23 -17.76 23.34
N TYR A 221 -0.13 -17.44 22.04
CA TYR A 221 -1.13 -17.83 21.04
C TYR A 221 -0.62 -18.96 20.14
N ASP A 222 -0.83 -20.22 20.54
CA ASP A 222 -0.31 -21.39 19.83
C ASP A 222 -0.85 -21.56 18.40
N GLY A 223 -2.05 -21.06 18.13
CA GLY A 223 -2.69 -21.10 16.80
C GLY A 223 -2.16 -20.07 15.80
N SER A 224 -1.22 -19.21 16.15
CA SER A 224 -0.79 -18.08 15.29
C SER A 224 -0.16 -18.52 13.98
N VAL A 225 0.73 -19.50 13.99
CA VAL A 225 1.45 -19.91 12.78
C VAL A 225 0.53 -20.57 11.73
N PRO A 226 -0.29 -21.60 12.06
CA PRO A 226 -1.21 -22.16 11.08
C PRO A 226 -2.24 -21.13 10.59
N GLU A 227 -2.70 -20.23 11.46
CA GLU A 227 -3.60 -19.14 11.06
C GLU A 227 -2.93 -18.17 10.08
N THR A 228 -1.70 -17.74 10.33
CA THR A 228 -0.92 -16.88 9.43
C THR A 228 -0.78 -17.51 8.05
N VAL A 229 -0.38 -18.78 7.98
CA VAL A 229 -0.21 -19.51 6.71
C VAL A 229 -1.55 -19.59 5.97
N LEU A 230 -2.63 -19.93 6.68
CA LEU A 230 -3.96 -20.05 6.11
C LEU A 230 -4.45 -18.72 5.54
N VAL A 231 -4.36 -17.63 6.31
CA VAL A 231 -4.75 -16.28 5.87
C VAL A 231 -3.96 -15.86 4.62
N PHE A 232 -2.64 -16.10 4.63
CA PHE A 232 -1.79 -15.75 3.50
C PHE A 232 -2.14 -16.55 2.23
N VAL A 233 -2.27 -17.86 2.33
CA VAL A 233 -2.59 -18.73 1.18
C VAL A 233 -3.97 -18.38 0.61
N PHE A 234 -4.99 -18.20 1.47
CA PHE A 234 -6.31 -17.81 1.01
C PHE A 234 -6.33 -16.42 0.37
N SER A 235 -5.58 -15.45 0.90
CA SER A 235 -5.52 -14.12 0.31
C SER A 235 -4.86 -14.14 -1.08
N LEU A 236 -3.78 -14.89 -1.24
CA LEU A 236 -3.12 -15.06 -2.53
C LEU A 236 -4.06 -15.73 -3.56
N PHE A 237 -4.75 -16.79 -3.15
CA PHE A 237 -5.74 -17.45 -4.00
C PHE A 237 -6.89 -16.52 -4.38
N ALA A 238 -7.41 -15.73 -3.42
CA ALA A 238 -8.47 -14.74 -3.67
C ALA A 238 -8.04 -13.69 -4.70
N VAL A 239 -6.82 -13.15 -4.58
CA VAL A 239 -6.26 -12.19 -5.55
C VAL A 239 -6.15 -12.82 -6.95
N CYS A 240 -5.60 -14.03 -7.06
CA CYS A 240 -5.50 -14.73 -8.34
C CYS A 240 -6.88 -14.98 -8.97
N LEU A 241 -7.86 -15.39 -8.16
CA LEU A 241 -9.23 -15.62 -8.61
C LEU A 241 -9.91 -14.32 -9.06
N ALA A 242 -9.72 -13.22 -8.31
CA ALA A 242 -10.23 -11.89 -8.67
C ALA A 242 -9.65 -11.41 -10.02
N LEU A 243 -8.33 -11.51 -10.20
CA LEU A 243 -7.66 -11.14 -11.44
C LEU A 243 -8.16 -11.98 -12.60
N TYR A 244 -8.23 -13.32 -12.43
CA TYR A 244 -8.77 -14.23 -13.44
C TYR A 244 -10.21 -13.86 -13.82
N SER A 245 -11.07 -13.57 -12.83
CA SER A 245 -12.48 -13.25 -13.06
C SER A 245 -12.66 -11.98 -13.89
N VAL A 246 -11.84 -10.96 -13.64
CA VAL A 246 -11.90 -9.67 -14.35
C VAL A 246 -11.32 -9.79 -15.76
N TYR A 247 -10.11 -10.31 -15.91
CA TYR A 247 -9.46 -10.38 -17.23
C TYR A 247 -10.15 -11.37 -18.20
N LYS A 248 -10.80 -12.40 -17.69
CA LYS A 248 -11.58 -13.35 -18.49
C LYS A 248 -13.08 -13.06 -18.50
N GLU A 249 -13.50 -11.99 -17.82
CA GLU A 249 -14.92 -11.60 -17.69
C GLU A 249 -15.82 -12.78 -17.26
N ASN A 250 -15.27 -13.64 -16.38
CA ASN A 250 -15.94 -14.86 -15.93
C ASN A 250 -16.83 -14.57 -14.73
N LYS A 251 -18.16 -14.59 -14.96
CA LYS A 251 -19.18 -14.32 -13.94
C LYS A 251 -19.14 -15.32 -12.78
N ILE A 252 -18.90 -16.61 -13.07
CA ILE A 252 -18.85 -17.68 -12.06
C ILE A 252 -17.65 -17.46 -11.13
N ALA A 253 -16.47 -17.17 -11.69
CA ALA A 253 -15.27 -16.87 -10.91
C ALA A 253 -15.47 -15.66 -10.00
N LEU A 254 -16.13 -14.60 -10.49
CA LEU A 254 -16.41 -13.41 -9.71
C LEU A 254 -17.41 -13.66 -8.57
N ILE A 255 -18.47 -14.49 -8.82
CA ILE A 255 -19.41 -14.90 -7.77
C ILE A 255 -18.68 -15.73 -6.70
N THR A 256 -17.82 -16.68 -7.10
CA THR A 256 -17.01 -17.46 -6.17
C THR A 256 -16.10 -16.58 -5.33
N PHE A 257 -15.45 -15.58 -5.96
CA PHE A 257 -14.65 -14.58 -5.25
C PHE A 257 -15.46 -13.82 -4.21
N ILE A 258 -16.62 -13.26 -4.59
CA ILE A 258 -17.50 -12.48 -3.67
C ILE A 258 -17.94 -13.37 -2.50
N SER A 259 -18.33 -14.62 -2.75
CA SER A 259 -18.74 -15.55 -1.71
C SER A 259 -17.60 -15.87 -0.73
N GLY A 260 -16.40 -16.18 -1.25
CA GLY A 260 -15.22 -16.45 -0.44
C GLY A 260 -14.79 -15.24 0.39
N THR A 261 -14.79 -14.05 -0.22
CA THR A 261 -14.46 -12.80 0.46
C THR A 261 -15.48 -12.44 1.54
N SER A 262 -16.77 -12.73 1.34
CA SER A 262 -17.82 -12.53 2.35
C SER A 262 -17.62 -13.46 3.57
N ILE A 263 -17.20 -14.71 3.35
CA ILE A 263 -16.85 -15.64 4.43
C ILE A 263 -15.61 -15.12 5.19
N SER A 264 -14.58 -14.65 4.47
CA SER A 264 -13.39 -14.05 5.07
C SER A 264 -13.72 -12.83 5.93
N LEU A 265 -14.71 -12.02 5.52
CA LEU A 265 -15.16 -10.87 6.30
C LEU A 265 -15.72 -11.28 7.67
N VAL A 266 -16.50 -12.37 7.75
CA VAL A 266 -17.00 -12.93 9.02
C VAL A 266 -15.82 -13.34 9.92
N TYR A 267 -14.79 -13.98 9.35
CA TYR A 267 -13.57 -14.32 10.08
C TYR A 267 -12.87 -13.08 10.63
N PHE A 268 -12.70 -12.01 9.84
CA PHE A 268 -12.06 -10.77 10.32
C PHE A 268 -12.86 -10.08 11.43
N PHE A 269 -14.18 -10.07 11.36
CA PHE A 269 -15.01 -9.56 12.47
C PHE A 269 -14.87 -10.39 13.74
N TYR A 270 -14.83 -11.72 13.62
CA TYR A 270 -14.55 -12.60 14.75
C TYR A 270 -13.19 -12.29 15.39
N ARG A 271 -12.15 -12.13 14.56
CA ARG A 271 -10.79 -11.82 15.03
C ARG A 271 -10.72 -10.43 15.69
N LEU A 272 -11.38 -9.42 15.08
CA LEU A 272 -11.48 -8.09 15.67
C LEU A 272 -12.07 -8.15 17.08
N ALA A 273 -13.16 -8.85 17.25
CA ALA A 273 -13.81 -9.02 18.57
C ALA A 273 -12.88 -9.74 19.58
N ARG A 274 -12.16 -10.77 19.13
CA ARG A 274 -11.21 -11.53 19.99
C ARG A 274 -10.00 -10.69 20.42
N ILE A 275 -9.45 -9.86 19.53
CA ILE A 275 -8.31 -8.98 19.82
C ILE A 275 -8.75 -7.79 20.68
N ALA A 276 -9.94 -7.23 20.43
CA ALA A 276 -10.47 -6.09 21.19
C ALA A 276 -10.83 -6.45 22.63
N GLN A 277 -11.15 -7.72 22.90
CA GLN A 277 -11.51 -8.17 24.24
C GLN A 277 -10.29 -8.14 25.16
N LYS A 278 -10.32 -7.27 26.18
CA LYS A 278 -9.30 -7.25 27.24
C LYS A 278 -9.45 -8.49 28.12
N ARG A 279 -8.32 -9.12 28.45
CA ARG A 279 -8.21 -10.27 29.35
C ARG A 279 -7.30 -9.92 30.51
N ASP A 280 -7.17 -10.84 31.44
CA ASP A 280 -6.21 -10.68 32.53
C ASP A 280 -4.80 -10.49 31.96
N PRO A 281 -4.02 -9.54 32.50
CA PRO A 281 -2.71 -9.17 31.95
C PRO A 281 -1.75 -10.33 31.71
N ASP A 282 -1.81 -11.36 32.58
CA ASP A 282 -0.90 -12.50 32.51
C ASP A 282 -1.32 -13.58 31.50
N SER A 283 -2.57 -13.53 31.04
CA SER A 283 -3.13 -14.50 30.08
C SER A 283 -3.47 -13.89 28.72
N ASP A 284 -3.16 -12.62 28.49
CA ASP A 284 -3.54 -11.88 27.28
C ASP A 284 -2.42 -11.88 26.23
N PRO A 285 -2.51 -12.71 25.18
CA PRO A 285 -1.46 -12.79 24.15
C PRO A 285 -1.36 -11.53 23.27
N TYR A 286 -2.35 -10.63 23.35
CA TYR A 286 -2.39 -9.40 22.53
C TYR A 286 -2.06 -8.14 23.35
N ARG A 287 -1.66 -8.27 24.62
CA ARG A 287 -1.43 -7.13 25.51
C ARG A 287 -0.52 -6.06 24.90
N PHE A 288 0.57 -6.48 24.28
CA PHE A 288 1.60 -5.59 23.75
C PHE A 288 1.45 -5.30 22.25
N THR A 289 0.66 -6.08 21.51
CA THR A 289 0.52 -5.96 20.04
C THR A 289 -0.86 -5.50 19.61
N ARG A 290 -1.77 -5.29 20.55
CA ARG A 290 -3.20 -5.02 20.32
C ARG A 290 -3.44 -3.83 19.43
N GLN A 291 -2.75 -2.71 19.63
CA GLN A 291 -2.98 -1.48 18.88
C GLN A 291 -2.69 -1.69 17.39
N PHE A 292 -1.56 -2.28 17.05
CA PHE A 292 -1.22 -2.60 15.66
C PHE A 292 -2.20 -3.56 15.02
N LEU A 293 -2.54 -4.64 15.72
CA LEU A 293 -3.49 -5.62 15.22
C LEU A 293 -4.88 -5.02 15.01
N LEU A 294 -5.38 -4.18 15.94
CA LEU A 294 -6.66 -3.49 15.79
C LEU A 294 -6.63 -2.49 14.65
N PHE A 295 -5.56 -1.72 14.51
CA PHE A 295 -5.38 -0.79 13.40
C PHE A 295 -5.44 -1.53 12.05
N THR A 296 -4.60 -2.54 11.89
CA THR A 296 -4.49 -3.27 10.62
C THR A 296 -5.77 -4.02 10.27
N ILE A 297 -6.37 -4.76 11.24
CA ILE A 297 -7.59 -5.53 10.98
C ILE A 297 -8.80 -4.62 10.69
N THR A 298 -8.85 -3.44 11.29
CA THR A 298 -9.91 -2.46 10.99
C THR A 298 -9.81 -1.97 9.54
N ILE A 299 -8.59 -1.67 9.08
CA ILE A 299 -8.35 -1.29 7.67
C ILE A 299 -8.73 -2.45 6.73
N VAL A 300 -8.31 -3.68 7.05
CA VAL A 300 -8.67 -4.88 6.28
C VAL A 300 -10.18 -5.02 6.15
N ILE A 301 -10.93 -4.90 7.23
CA ILE A 301 -12.40 -4.99 7.20
C ILE A 301 -13.01 -3.92 6.28
N VAL A 302 -12.57 -2.68 6.41
CA VAL A 302 -13.08 -1.57 5.58
C VAL A 302 -12.77 -1.79 4.10
N LEU A 303 -11.54 -2.20 3.78
CA LEU A 303 -11.13 -2.48 2.40
C LEU A 303 -11.89 -3.68 1.82
N VAL A 304 -12.01 -4.78 2.56
CA VAL A 304 -12.75 -5.99 2.13
C VAL A 304 -14.23 -5.67 1.86
N ILE A 305 -14.87 -4.84 2.70
CA ILE A 305 -16.24 -4.37 2.43
C ILE A 305 -16.29 -3.56 1.13
N ALA A 306 -15.36 -2.64 0.93
CA ALA A 306 -15.28 -1.84 -0.30
C ALA A 306 -15.06 -2.74 -1.53
N THR A 307 -14.18 -3.74 -1.42
CA THR A 307 -13.91 -4.73 -2.47
C THR A 307 -15.17 -5.52 -2.84
N ILE A 308 -15.94 -6.00 -1.85
CA ILE A 308 -17.21 -6.71 -2.10
C ILE A 308 -18.21 -5.80 -2.84
N VAL A 309 -18.39 -4.55 -2.39
CA VAL A 309 -19.31 -3.59 -3.02
C VAL A 309 -18.93 -3.34 -4.49
N VAL A 310 -17.65 -3.08 -4.76
CA VAL A 310 -17.18 -2.82 -6.12
C VAL A 310 -17.22 -4.08 -6.97
N ALA A 311 -16.92 -5.26 -6.42
CA ALA A 311 -17.03 -6.54 -7.12
C ALA A 311 -18.48 -6.84 -7.53
N ILE A 312 -19.47 -6.55 -6.67
CA ILE A 312 -20.91 -6.66 -7.01
C ILE A 312 -21.25 -5.71 -8.16
N TYR A 313 -20.73 -4.49 -8.16
CA TYR A 313 -20.95 -3.54 -9.25
C TYR A 313 -20.33 -4.05 -10.57
N CYS A 314 -19.11 -4.59 -10.53
CA CYS A 314 -18.47 -5.24 -11.68
C CYS A 314 -19.29 -6.44 -12.18
N LEU A 315 -19.81 -7.28 -11.28
CA LEU A 315 -20.67 -8.41 -11.63
C LEU A 315 -21.97 -7.95 -12.34
N ARG A 316 -22.60 -6.89 -11.87
CA ARG A 316 -23.78 -6.31 -12.52
C ARG A 316 -23.49 -5.84 -13.94
N ASN A 317 -22.32 -5.23 -14.16
CA ASN A 317 -21.90 -4.82 -15.50
C ASN A 317 -21.66 -6.03 -16.43
N MET A 318 -21.02 -7.09 -15.93
CA MET A 318 -20.84 -8.33 -16.67
C MET A 318 -22.18 -9.04 -16.99
N ILE A 319 -23.16 -9.03 -16.08
CA ILE A 319 -24.48 -9.61 -16.31
C ILE A 319 -25.24 -8.82 -17.40
N ARG A 320 -25.06 -7.50 -17.47
CA ARG A 320 -25.65 -6.64 -18.51
C ARG A 320 -25.00 -6.79 -19.88
N GLY A 321 -23.97 -7.66 -20.00
CA GLY A 321 -23.26 -7.89 -21.26
C GLY A 321 -22.33 -6.77 -21.68
N ILE A 322 -21.88 -5.93 -20.73
CA ILE A 322 -20.90 -4.88 -20.99
C ILE A 322 -19.53 -5.57 -20.91
N GLU A 323 -19.01 -5.99 -22.06
CA GLU A 323 -17.68 -6.59 -22.20
C GLU A 323 -16.66 -5.48 -22.48
N VAL A 324 -15.59 -5.43 -21.68
CA VAL A 324 -14.59 -4.37 -21.73
C VAL A 324 -13.26 -4.92 -22.30
N PHE A 325 -12.89 -6.14 -21.88
CA PHE A 325 -11.61 -6.75 -22.26
C PHE A 325 -11.74 -7.67 -23.48
N SER A 326 -12.91 -8.28 -23.71
CA SER A 326 -13.16 -9.18 -24.85
C SER A 326 -13.18 -8.43 -26.17
N GLN A 327 -13.74 -7.21 -26.21
CA GLN A 327 -13.78 -6.39 -27.44
C GLN A 327 -12.38 -5.99 -27.93
N LYS A 328 -11.39 -5.88 -27.05
CA LYS A 328 -10.02 -5.51 -27.43
C LYS A 328 -9.32 -6.62 -28.23
N ASN A 329 -9.76 -7.88 -28.06
CA ASN A 329 -9.20 -9.04 -28.76
C ASN A 329 -9.92 -9.36 -30.08
N THR A 330 -11.05 -8.71 -30.37
CA THR A 330 -11.87 -8.93 -31.58
C THR A 330 -11.74 -7.84 -32.63
N MET A 331 -10.96 -6.78 -32.39
CA MET A 331 -10.66 -5.81 -33.44
C MET A 331 -9.77 -6.47 -34.50
N PRO A 332 -10.18 -6.49 -35.80
CA PRO A 332 -9.34 -6.99 -36.86
C PRO A 332 -8.00 -6.23 -36.90
N GLU A 333 -6.93 -6.94 -37.09
CA GLU A 333 -5.56 -6.42 -37.19
C GLU A 333 -5.41 -5.26 -38.18
N SER A 334 -6.28 -5.22 -39.22
CA SER A 334 -6.36 -4.17 -40.20
C SER A 334 -6.77 -2.81 -39.63
N ILE A 335 -7.66 -2.77 -38.63
CA ILE A 335 -8.10 -1.51 -37.99
C ILE A 335 -7.06 -1.06 -36.95
N GLN A 336 -6.36 -1.99 -36.32
CA GLN A 336 -5.32 -1.70 -35.37
C GLN A 336 -4.09 -1.07 -36.06
N ASN A 337 -3.76 -1.50 -37.26
CA ASN A 337 -2.67 -0.95 -38.06
C ASN A 337 -3.01 0.43 -38.63
N THR A 338 -4.27 0.67 -39.08
CA THR A 338 -4.69 1.96 -39.60
C THR A 338 -4.68 3.05 -38.49
N ALA A 339 -5.04 2.69 -37.24
CA ALA A 339 -4.98 3.62 -36.11
C ALA A 339 -3.53 3.96 -35.69
N ILE A 340 -2.58 3.05 -35.94
CA ILE A 340 -1.15 3.26 -35.65
C ILE A 340 -0.54 4.14 -36.76
N ASP A 341 -0.95 3.96 -38.02
CA ASP A 341 -0.47 4.73 -39.15
C ASP A 341 -0.99 6.17 -39.14
N ASP A 342 -2.26 6.41 -38.74
CA ASP A 342 -2.81 7.75 -38.57
C ASP A 342 -2.09 8.50 -37.40
N GLU A 343 -1.74 7.85 -36.31
CA GLU A 343 -1.04 8.51 -35.20
C GLU A 343 0.43 8.82 -35.55
N SER A 344 1.06 8.02 -36.42
CA SER A 344 2.39 8.31 -36.97
C SER A 344 2.39 9.42 -38.00
N ALA A 345 1.32 9.53 -38.81
CA ALA A 345 1.15 10.58 -39.79
C ALA A 345 0.96 11.96 -39.14
N TYR A 346 0.15 12.04 -38.06
CA TYR A 346 0.00 13.29 -37.29
C TYR A 346 1.29 13.72 -36.58
N GLY A 347 2.12 12.75 -36.17
CA GLY A 347 3.43 13.00 -35.57
C GLY A 347 4.47 13.56 -36.56
N MET A 348 4.43 13.14 -37.80
CA MET A 348 5.33 13.62 -38.86
C MET A 348 4.91 14.98 -39.47
N GLU A 349 3.60 15.25 -39.57
CA GLU A 349 3.12 16.59 -40.03
C GLU A 349 3.43 17.70 -39.02
N ALA A 350 3.40 17.38 -37.70
CA ALA A 350 3.76 18.35 -36.68
C ALA A 350 5.27 18.69 -36.68
N GLN A 351 6.11 17.82 -37.19
CA GLN A 351 7.56 18.02 -37.28
C GLN A 351 8.02 18.72 -38.56
N ASN A 352 7.24 18.62 -39.64
CA ASN A 352 7.54 19.27 -40.93
C ASN A 352 6.96 20.69 -41.07
N ASN A 353 6.03 21.11 -40.20
CA ASN A 353 5.43 22.46 -40.20
C ASN A 353 6.07 23.43 -39.19
N ALA A 354 7.36 23.29 -38.91
CA ALA A 354 8.14 24.31 -38.18
C ALA A 354 8.56 25.50 -39.10
N GLY A 355 7.86 25.74 -40.18
CA GLY A 355 7.93 26.95 -40.98
C GLY A 355 6.77 27.87 -40.59
N THR A 356 7.09 29.02 -40.05
CA THR A 356 6.17 30.08 -39.65
C THR A 356 4.99 30.31 -40.63
N PRO A 357 3.74 30.13 -40.23
CA PRO A 357 2.61 30.61 -41.03
C PRO A 357 2.52 32.13 -40.88
N LYS A 358 2.62 32.86 -41.97
CA LYS A 358 2.14 34.24 -42.05
C LYS A 358 0.65 34.28 -41.72
N PRO A 359 0.18 35.19 -40.85
CA PRO A 359 -1.24 35.37 -40.60
C PRO A 359 -1.95 35.81 -41.88
N PRO A 360 -3.15 35.32 -42.20
CA PRO A 360 -3.94 35.82 -43.32
C PRO A 360 -4.41 37.27 -43.05
N ASP A 361 -4.14 38.17 -44.01
CA ASP A 361 -4.61 39.55 -44.04
C ASP A 361 -6.13 39.64 -44.32
N SER A 362 -6.97 39.34 -43.35
CA SER A 362 -8.40 39.66 -43.45
C SER A 362 -9.16 39.59 -42.14
N TRP A 363 -8.82 40.44 -41.18
CA TRP A 363 -9.73 40.86 -40.11
C TRP A 363 -9.54 42.38 -39.91
N ARG A 364 -9.87 43.20 -40.90
CA ARG A 364 -10.24 44.59 -40.68
C ARG A 364 -11.75 44.60 -40.48
N ILE A 365 -12.19 44.88 -39.29
CA ILE A 365 -13.52 45.39 -39.00
C ILE A 365 -13.39 46.90 -39.25
N ASP A 366 -14.01 47.38 -40.31
CA ASP A 366 -14.30 48.78 -40.48
C ASP A 366 -15.48 49.12 -39.57
N ASP A 367 -15.29 50.08 -38.69
CA ASP A 367 -16.19 50.87 -37.82
C ASP A 367 -17.41 50.21 -37.21
#